data_a0e4e793e15d49a63893d8b0eede5f23
#
_entry.id   a0e4e793e15d49a63893d8b0eede5f23
#
_cell.length_a   1.000
_cell.length_b   1.000
_cell.length_c   1.000
_cell.angle_alpha   90.00
_cell.angle_beta   90.00
_cell.angle_gamma   90.00
#
_symmetry.space_group_name_H-M   'P 1'
#
loop_
_entity.id
_entity.type
_entity.pdbx_description
1 polymer ?
#
loop_
_entity_poly.entity_id
_entity_poly.type
_entity_poly.pdbx_seq_one_letter_code
_entity_poly.pdbx_strand_id
1 'polypeptide(L)'
;NADILIRGSSNDPMRVGRGNSNVNTNTAVGASALNSITSGSQNTGYGYQALFTTNAGAANTAIGNRALRANGIGSNNIAIGRDSMLVSLDGTKNVAIGNNTLESNSGGDANVCIGHYAGFDVLGNGNVLIGPADNENSGDVTFRPPNISGDRQLVIGSGGQAWIRGDANYDITIDEDLTVSKDVLVKGNLTVQGVETVVKSNIVQITDKNLELAAVVSTQFVATVTSGTPNITSITPTAGLIPGMTVTTSTGGITIPNLSLIHI
;
A
#
# COMPACT_ATOMS: atom_id res chain seq x y z
N ASN A 1 30.01 -19.79 29.72
CA ASN A 1 29.19 -18.62 29.40
C ASN A 1 29.34 -17.59 30.50
N ALA A 2 29.75 -16.38 30.13
CA ALA A 2 29.90 -15.26 31.08
C ALA A 2 28.61 -14.41 31.12
N ASP A 3 27.45 -15.05 31.10
CA ASP A 3 26.16 -14.34 31.22
C ASP A 3 25.91 -13.92 32.67
N ILE A 4 25.43 -12.72 32.85
CA ILE A 4 24.95 -12.25 34.15
C ILE A 4 23.51 -12.76 34.29
N LEU A 5 23.29 -13.59 35.31
CA LEU A 5 21.97 -14.10 35.69
C LEU A 5 21.47 -13.35 36.92
N ILE A 6 20.43 -12.56 36.74
CA ILE A 6 19.76 -11.90 37.87
C ILE A 6 18.60 -12.81 38.29
N ARG A 7 18.75 -13.47 39.42
CA ARG A 7 17.77 -14.40 39.97
C ARG A 7 16.78 -13.64 40.86
N GLY A 8 15.49 -13.68 40.46
CA GLY A 8 14.38 -13.39 41.36
C GLY A 8 13.88 -14.66 42.05
N SER A 9 12.67 -14.63 42.57
CA SER A 9 12.00 -15.79 43.17
C SER A 9 11.49 -16.82 42.14
N SER A 10 11.64 -16.58 40.86
CA SER A 10 11.20 -17.45 39.77
C SER A 10 12.32 -18.38 39.28
N ASN A 11 11.95 -19.55 38.73
CA ASN A 11 12.89 -20.48 38.14
C ASN A 11 13.45 -20.04 36.76
N ASP A 12 12.98 -18.91 36.23
CA ASP A 12 13.39 -18.36 34.95
C ASP A 12 14.11 -17.00 35.17
N PRO A 13 15.43 -17.02 35.40
CA PRO A 13 16.18 -15.82 35.74
C PRO A 13 16.28 -14.86 34.56
N MET A 14 16.26 -13.56 34.84
CA MET A 14 16.64 -12.56 33.86
C MET A 14 18.09 -12.77 33.46
N ARG A 15 18.32 -12.84 32.18
CA ARG A 15 19.66 -13.02 31.57
C ARG A 15 20.12 -11.70 30.96
N VAL A 16 21.39 -11.39 31.14
CA VAL A 16 22.12 -10.39 30.34
C VAL A 16 23.39 -11.06 29.82
N GLY A 17 23.46 -11.31 28.54
CA GLY A 17 24.60 -12.06 27.99
C GLY A 17 24.40 -12.47 26.52
N ARG A 18 24.81 -13.68 26.19
CA ARG A 18 24.82 -14.21 24.80
C ARG A 18 23.76 -15.27 24.51
N GLY A 19 22.92 -15.58 25.48
CA GLY A 19 21.98 -16.70 25.36
C GLY A 19 22.61 -18.05 25.69
N ASN A 20 21.88 -19.15 25.40
CA ASN A 20 22.36 -20.49 25.77
C ASN A 20 23.42 -21.10 24.81
N SER A 21 23.80 -20.38 23.76
CA SER A 21 24.83 -20.85 22.82
C SER A 21 26.22 -20.31 23.16
N ASN A 22 27.25 -20.99 22.67
CA ASN A 22 28.63 -20.51 22.73
C ASN A 22 28.94 -19.44 21.65
N VAL A 23 27.93 -18.93 20.94
CA VAL A 23 28.09 -17.93 19.87
C VAL A 23 28.31 -16.56 20.48
N ASN A 24 29.51 -16.03 20.32
CA ASN A 24 29.96 -14.81 21.00
C ASN A 24 29.43 -13.50 20.41
N THR A 25 28.70 -13.57 19.30
CA THR A 25 28.15 -12.40 18.60
C THR A 25 26.67 -12.15 18.90
N ASN A 26 26.06 -12.96 19.74
CA ASN A 26 24.67 -12.81 20.14
C ASN A 26 24.55 -11.90 21.38
N THR A 27 23.44 -11.18 21.46
CA THR A 27 23.06 -10.38 22.65
C THR A 27 21.69 -10.81 23.16
N ALA A 28 21.61 -11.23 24.42
CA ALA A 28 20.38 -11.65 25.07
C ALA A 28 20.11 -10.83 26.32
N VAL A 29 18.97 -10.17 26.42
CA VAL A 29 18.51 -9.47 27.62
C VAL A 29 17.05 -9.85 27.90
N GLY A 30 16.81 -10.55 28.98
CA GLY A 30 15.48 -10.99 29.38
C GLY A 30 15.42 -12.47 29.80
N ALA A 31 14.36 -12.84 30.50
CA ALA A 31 14.15 -14.21 30.86
C ALA A 31 13.88 -15.05 29.61
N SER A 32 14.59 -16.17 29.50
CA SER A 32 14.52 -17.09 28.35
C SER A 32 14.82 -16.44 26.97
N ALA A 33 15.44 -15.27 26.92
CA ALA A 33 15.88 -14.70 25.65
C ALA A 33 17.00 -15.58 25.02
N LEU A 34 16.91 -15.88 23.72
CA LEU A 34 17.87 -16.73 23.00
C LEU A 34 18.12 -18.08 23.68
N ASN A 35 17.04 -18.71 24.18
CA ASN A 35 17.16 -19.90 25.03
C ASN A 35 17.56 -21.16 24.26
N SER A 36 17.08 -21.34 23.04
CA SER A 36 17.32 -22.56 22.24
C SER A 36 17.97 -22.23 20.91
N ILE A 37 19.13 -21.55 20.98
CA ILE A 37 19.92 -21.26 19.80
C ILE A 37 21.01 -22.34 19.63
N THR A 38 21.18 -22.86 18.42
CA THR A 38 22.17 -23.90 18.12
C THR A 38 23.43 -23.33 17.43
N SER A 39 23.27 -22.66 16.31
CA SER A 39 24.39 -22.11 15.53
C SER A 39 24.18 -20.69 15.02
N GLY A 40 22.99 -20.12 15.20
CA GLY A 40 22.67 -18.75 14.77
C GLY A 40 23.55 -17.70 15.44
N SER A 41 24.02 -16.74 14.68
CA SER A 41 24.96 -15.69 15.13
C SER A 41 24.41 -14.29 14.87
N GLN A 42 25.00 -13.29 15.53
CA GLN A 42 24.64 -11.87 15.33
C GLN A 42 23.16 -11.55 15.66
N ASN A 43 22.56 -12.34 16.55
CA ASN A 43 21.18 -12.12 16.96
C ASN A 43 21.12 -11.21 18.21
N THR A 44 20.14 -10.33 18.24
CA THR A 44 19.82 -9.49 19.40
C THR A 44 18.41 -9.81 19.88
N GLY A 45 18.27 -10.34 21.08
CA GLY A 45 17.01 -10.64 21.73
C GLY A 45 16.86 -9.81 23.01
N TYR A 46 15.90 -8.91 23.06
CA TYR A 46 15.57 -8.09 24.21
C TYR A 46 14.10 -8.28 24.61
N GLY A 47 13.85 -8.97 25.69
CA GLY A 47 12.50 -9.24 26.21
C GLY A 47 12.31 -10.69 26.66
N TYR A 48 11.21 -10.95 27.37
CA TYR A 48 10.84 -12.29 27.75
C TYR A 48 10.63 -13.17 26.51
N GLN A 49 11.36 -14.30 26.42
CA GLN A 49 11.29 -15.23 25.30
C GLN A 49 11.54 -14.62 23.90
N ALA A 50 12.23 -13.48 23.81
CA ALA A 50 12.66 -12.95 22.52
C ALA A 50 13.65 -13.93 21.86
N LEU A 51 13.42 -14.33 20.60
CA LEU A 51 14.22 -15.33 19.88
C LEU A 51 14.36 -16.64 20.65
N PHE A 52 13.28 -17.10 21.31
CA PHE A 52 13.32 -18.23 22.22
C PHE A 52 13.80 -19.52 21.51
N THR A 53 13.25 -19.82 20.32
CA THR A 53 13.64 -20.97 19.51
C THR A 53 14.23 -20.49 18.20
N THR A 54 15.55 -20.34 18.13
CA THR A 54 16.29 -19.96 16.92
C THR A 54 17.39 -20.95 16.68
N ASN A 55 17.19 -21.88 15.77
CA ASN A 55 18.16 -22.95 15.54
C ASN A 55 19.43 -22.41 14.85
N ALA A 56 19.32 -22.01 13.57
CA ALA A 56 20.45 -21.55 12.77
C ALA A 56 20.25 -20.12 12.21
N GLY A 57 19.12 -19.48 12.48
CA GLY A 57 18.85 -18.11 11.99
C GLY A 57 19.86 -17.10 12.53
N ALA A 58 20.32 -16.20 11.67
CA ALA A 58 21.36 -15.23 11.98
C ALA A 58 20.93 -13.78 11.70
N ALA A 59 21.62 -12.82 12.33
CA ALA A 59 21.41 -11.40 12.12
C ALA A 59 19.94 -10.93 12.37
N ASN A 60 19.28 -11.51 13.34
CA ASN A 60 17.91 -11.12 13.71
C ASN A 60 17.92 -10.15 14.89
N THR A 61 17.01 -9.17 14.86
CA THR A 61 16.75 -8.26 15.98
C THR A 61 15.34 -8.46 16.47
N ALA A 62 15.18 -8.88 17.73
CA ALA A 62 13.89 -9.08 18.37
C ALA A 62 13.81 -8.28 19.68
N ILE A 63 12.89 -7.31 19.72
CA ILE A 63 12.68 -6.45 20.90
C ILE A 63 11.22 -6.50 21.30
N GLY A 64 10.93 -7.10 22.44
CA GLY A 64 9.58 -7.25 22.96
C GLY A 64 9.33 -8.60 23.58
N ASN A 65 8.20 -8.73 24.30
CA ASN A 65 7.76 -10.00 24.83
C ASN A 65 7.41 -10.95 23.68
N ARG A 66 8.08 -12.10 23.60
CA ARG A 66 7.93 -13.14 22.57
C ARG A 66 8.16 -12.65 21.13
N ALA A 67 8.86 -11.52 20.92
CA ALA A 67 9.25 -11.09 19.58
C ALA A 67 10.13 -12.18 18.92
N LEU A 68 9.77 -12.56 17.70
CA LEU A 68 10.44 -13.60 16.91
C LEU A 68 10.65 -14.92 17.69
N ARG A 69 9.67 -15.28 18.50
CA ARG A 69 9.79 -16.37 19.48
C ARG A 69 10.11 -17.72 18.83
N ALA A 70 9.48 -18.05 17.73
CA ALA A 70 9.70 -19.27 16.98
C ALA A 70 10.30 -18.95 15.59
N ASN A 71 11.62 -18.72 15.58
CA ASN A 71 12.39 -18.46 14.36
C ASN A 71 13.35 -19.62 14.11
N GLY A 72 12.99 -20.55 13.25
CA GLY A 72 13.79 -21.75 12.99
C GLY A 72 15.13 -21.43 12.35
N ILE A 73 15.13 -21.08 11.07
CA ILE A 73 16.32 -20.76 10.27
C ILE A 73 16.26 -19.33 9.65
N GLY A 74 15.16 -18.60 9.86
CA GLY A 74 14.98 -17.25 9.33
C GLY A 74 16.10 -16.29 9.75
N SER A 75 16.55 -15.44 8.84
CA SER A 75 17.69 -14.56 9.03
C SER A 75 17.41 -13.13 8.58
N ASN A 76 18.15 -12.16 9.15
CA ASN A 76 18.05 -10.75 8.79
C ASN A 76 16.66 -10.15 9.08
N ASN A 77 15.94 -10.64 10.07
CA ASN A 77 14.63 -10.13 10.44
C ASN A 77 14.73 -9.07 11.56
N ILE A 78 13.84 -8.10 11.53
CA ILE A 78 13.64 -7.11 12.58
C ILE A 78 12.22 -7.27 13.10
N ALA A 79 12.06 -7.63 14.36
CA ALA A 79 10.78 -7.77 15.05
C ALA A 79 10.77 -6.91 16.32
N ILE A 80 9.95 -5.88 16.33
CA ILE A 80 9.84 -4.93 17.46
C ILE A 80 8.37 -4.84 17.90
N GLY A 81 8.09 -5.29 19.10
CA GLY A 81 6.75 -5.32 19.68
C GLY A 81 6.44 -6.66 20.32
N ARG A 82 5.40 -6.69 21.17
CA ARG A 82 4.90 -7.94 21.75
C ARG A 82 4.34 -8.83 20.64
N ASP A 83 4.76 -10.09 20.61
CA ASP A 83 4.30 -11.08 19.62
C ASP A 83 4.57 -10.69 18.15
N SER A 84 5.45 -9.72 17.90
CA SER A 84 5.88 -9.40 16.54
C SER A 84 6.63 -10.58 15.94
N MET A 85 6.23 -11.08 14.78
CA MET A 85 6.75 -12.28 14.13
C MET A 85 6.82 -13.48 15.06
N LEU A 86 5.75 -13.71 15.86
CA LEU A 86 5.73 -14.77 16.88
C LEU A 86 6.11 -16.15 16.31
N VAL A 87 5.62 -16.45 15.11
CA VAL A 87 5.92 -17.66 14.35
C VAL A 87 6.45 -17.28 12.97
N SER A 88 7.76 -17.35 12.81
CA SER A 88 8.45 -17.10 11.54
C SER A 88 9.53 -18.15 11.35
N LEU A 89 9.17 -19.30 10.78
CA LEU A 89 10.05 -20.48 10.80
C LEU A 89 11.31 -20.28 9.93
N ASP A 90 11.14 -19.80 8.71
CA ASP A 90 12.21 -19.67 7.70
C ASP A 90 12.19 -18.34 6.92
N GLY A 91 11.22 -17.48 7.17
CA GLY A 91 11.16 -16.14 6.54
C GLY A 91 12.38 -15.29 6.81
N THR A 92 12.87 -14.60 5.77
CA THR A 92 14.10 -13.80 5.83
C THR A 92 13.86 -12.34 5.43
N LYS A 93 14.70 -11.43 5.95
CA LYS A 93 14.71 -10.00 5.58
C LYS A 93 13.40 -9.27 5.85
N ASN A 94 12.61 -9.72 6.80
CA ASN A 94 11.35 -9.09 7.16
C ASN A 94 11.56 -7.98 8.21
N VAL A 95 10.76 -6.92 8.11
CA VAL A 95 10.66 -5.85 9.09
C VAL A 95 9.24 -5.83 9.65
N ALA A 96 9.10 -6.10 10.94
CA ALA A 96 7.84 -6.11 11.66
C ALA A 96 7.92 -5.21 12.89
N ILE A 97 7.21 -4.08 12.87
CA ILE A 97 7.23 -3.10 13.97
C ILE A 97 5.79 -2.84 14.44
N GLY A 98 5.47 -3.29 15.63
CA GLY A 98 4.15 -3.20 16.26
C GLY A 98 3.78 -4.50 16.98
N ASN A 99 2.80 -4.43 17.88
CA ASN A 99 2.34 -5.65 18.55
C ASN A 99 1.58 -6.55 17.54
N ASN A 100 1.82 -7.86 17.61
CA ASN A 100 1.20 -8.86 16.75
C ASN A 100 1.40 -8.59 15.22
N THR A 101 2.40 -7.79 14.87
CA THR A 101 2.74 -7.50 13.48
C THR A 101 3.40 -8.72 12.85
N LEU A 102 2.94 -9.12 11.68
CA LEU A 102 3.47 -10.27 10.94
C LEU A 102 3.51 -11.55 11.82
N GLU A 103 2.53 -11.72 12.71
CA GLU A 103 2.58 -12.72 13.79
C GLU A 103 2.73 -14.16 13.28
N SER A 104 2.11 -14.48 12.16
CA SER A 104 2.05 -15.83 11.58
C SER A 104 2.72 -15.90 10.19
N ASN A 105 3.88 -15.28 10.02
CA ASN A 105 4.65 -15.38 8.78
C ASN A 105 5.53 -16.65 8.80
N SER A 106 5.01 -17.76 8.29
CA SER A 106 5.76 -19.03 8.32
C SER A 106 6.92 -19.10 7.33
N GLY A 107 6.95 -18.31 6.24
CA GLY A 107 8.00 -18.40 5.21
C GLY A 107 8.10 -17.22 4.25
N GLY A 108 7.29 -16.17 4.43
CA GLY A 108 7.36 -14.98 3.56
C GLY A 108 8.64 -14.17 3.78
N ASP A 109 9.25 -13.72 2.69
CA ASP A 109 10.52 -12.99 2.68
C ASP A 109 10.35 -11.51 2.34
N ALA A 110 11.24 -10.67 2.86
CA ALA A 110 11.39 -9.26 2.49
C ALA A 110 10.10 -8.42 2.68
N ASN A 111 9.25 -8.79 3.60
CA ASN A 111 8.05 -8.01 3.93
C ASN A 111 8.38 -6.87 4.90
N VAL A 112 7.71 -5.73 4.73
CA VAL A 112 7.77 -4.58 5.63
C VAL A 112 6.37 -4.34 6.18
N CYS A 113 6.15 -4.65 7.47
CA CYS A 113 4.88 -4.43 8.14
C CYS A 113 5.09 -3.52 9.35
N ILE A 114 4.39 -2.40 9.40
CA ILE A 114 4.50 -1.41 10.47
C ILE A 114 3.10 -1.04 10.95
N GLY A 115 2.82 -1.32 12.21
CA GLY A 115 1.54 -1.05 12.85
C GLY A 115 1.04 -2.26 13.65
N HIS A 116 0.13 -2.00 14.56
CA HIS A 116 -0.51 -3.04 15.37
C HIS A 116 -1.32 -4.00 14.47
N TYR A 117 -1.09 -5.30 14.57
CA TYR A 117 -1.66 -6.33 13.69
C TYR A 117 -1.42 -6.16 12.19
N ALA A 118 -0.51 -5.27 11.75
CA ALA A 118 -0.21 -5.13 10.33
C ALA A 118 0.35 -6.44 9.77
N GLY A 119 -0.28 -6.94 8.71
CA GLY A 119 0.16 -8.15 8.01
C GLY A 119 0.16 -9.43 8.87
N PHE A 120 -0.77 -9.57 9.81
CA PHE A 120 -0.81 -10.66 10.80
C PHE A 120 -0.48 -12.06 10.23
N ASP A 121 -0.99 -12.38 9.07
CA ASP A 121 -0.88 -13.70 8.42
C ASP A 121 -0.38 -13.63 6.96
N VAL A 122 0.45 -12.64 6.64
CA VAL A 122 1.08 -12.52 5.30
C VAL A 122 2.05 -13.69 5.08
N LEU A 123 1.86 -14.40 3.97
CA LEU A 123 2.67 -15.54 3.56
C LEU A 123 3.50 -15.27 2.31
N GLY A 124 3.14 -14.24 1.52
CA GLY A 124 3.85 -13.83 0.30
C GLY A 124 5.11 -13.03 0.60
N ASN A 125 5.81 -12.62 -0.46
CA ASN A 125 7.11 -11.96 -0.39
C ASN A 125 7.06 -10.50 -0.84
N GLY A 126 7.91 -9.67 -0.25
CA GLY A 126 8.11 -8.29 -0.70
C GLY A 126 6.90 -7.36 -0.50
N ASN A 127 6.01 -7.68 0.41
CA ASN A 127 4.84 -6.87 0.70
C ASN A 127 5.18 -5.70 1.63
N VAL A 128 4.53 -4.56 1.45
CA VAL A 128 4.68 -3.38 2.30
C VAL A 128 3.32 -3.00 2.87
N LEU A 129 3.16 -3.10 4.19
CA LEU A 129 1.95 -2.77 4.92
C LEU A 129 2.27 -1.74 6.01
N ILE A 130 1.66 -0.57 5.93
CA ILE A 130 1.90 0.52 6.89
C ILE A 130 0.55 1.02 7.40
N GLY A 131 0.29 0.77 8.66
CA GLY A 131 -0.90 1.21 9.37
C GLY A 131 -1.42 0.15 10.34
N PRO A 132 -2.17 0.55 11.38
CA PRO A 132 -2.74 -0.37 12.34
C PRO A 132 -4.04 -1.01 11.82
N ALA A 133 -4.31 -2.23 12.25
CA ALA A 133 -5.64 -2.81 12.19
C ALA A 133 -6.52 -2.29 13.34
N ASP A 134 -7.83 -2.23 13.13
CA ASP A 134 -8.75 -1.63 14.11
C ASP A 134 -9.08 -2.51 15.31
N ASN A 135 -8.92 -3.83 15.23
CA ASN A 135 -9.60 -4.69 16.19
C ASN A 135 -8.75 -5.84 16.71
N GLU A 136 -8.47 -5.79 18.02
CA GLU A 136 -7.72 -6.82 18.75
C GLU A 136 -8.53 -8.11 19.00
N ASN A 137 -9.86 -8.08 18.93
CA ASN A 137 -10.72 -9.12 19.51
C ASN A 137 -11.57 -9.93 18.53
N SER A 138 -11.64 -9.56 17.25
CA SER A 138 -12.61 -10.19 16.34
C SER A 138 -12.04 -11.27 15.42
N GLY A 139 -10.72 -11.50 15.42
CA GLY A 139 -10.10 -12.32 14.38
C GLY A 139 -10.23 -11.72 12.98
N ASP A 140 -10.87 -10.57 12.89
CA ASP A 140 -11.00 -9.80 11.66
C ASP A 140 -9.78 -8.88 11.52
N VAL A 141 -8.71 -9.45 11.10
CA VAL A 141 -7.45 -8.76 10.81
C VAL A 141 -7.58 -8.11 9.45
N THR A 142 -8.22 -6.97 9.42
CA THR A 142 -8.61 -6.31 8.17
C THR A 142 -7.46 -5.58 7.47
N PHE A 143 -6.35 -5.31 8.18
CA PHE A 143 -5.19 -4.66 7.56
C PHE A 143 -4.25 -5.69 6.92
N ARG A 144 -4.72 -6.27 5.82
CA ARG A 144 -4.05 -7.32 5.04
C ARG A 144 -3.87 -6.89 3.59
N PRO A 145 -2.90 -7.47 2.87
CA PRO A 145 -2.88 -7.33 1.44
C PRO A 145 -4.11 -8.03 0.81
N PRO A 146 -4.54 -7.62 -0.38
CA PRO A 146 -5.65 -8.27 -1.08
C PRO A 146 -5.49 -9.79 -1.24
N ASN A 147 -4.25 -10.25 -1.34
CA ASN A 147 -3.91 -11.67 -1.36
C ASN A 147 -2.80 -11.95 -0.33
N ILE A 148 -3.11 -12.66 0.76
CA ILE A 148 -2.15 -12.97 1.82
C ILE A 148 -0.94 -13.81 1.36
N SER A 149 -1.10 -14.59 0.30
CA SER A 149 -0.04 -15.39 -0.31
C SER A 149 0.59 -14.69 -1.54
N GLY A 150 0.10 -13.49 -1.88
CA GLY A 150 0.60 -12.72 -3.02
C GLY A 150 1.88 -11.96 -2.68
N ASP A 151 2.67 -11.71 -3.71
CA ASP A 151 3.94 -11.00 -3.59
C ASP A 151 3.81 -9.51 -3.98
N ARG A 152 4.72 -8.68 -3.47
CA ARG A 152 4.94 -7.28 -3.89
C ARG A 152 3.68 -6.41 -3.86
N GLN A 153 2.88 -6.55 -2.83
CA GLN A 153 1.69 -5.74 -2.62
C GLN A 153 2.00 -4.57 -1.68
N LEU A 154 1.36 -3.45 -1.91
CA LEU A 154 1.43 -2.26 -1.06
C LEU A 154 0.07 -2.03 -0.42
N VAL A 155 0.05 -1.78 0.88
CA VAL A 155 -1.13 -1.29 1.60
C VAL A 155 -0.69 -0.21 2.58
N ILE A 156 -1.24 0.99 2.44
CA ILE A 156 -1.06 2.07 3.40
C ILE A 156 -2.44 2.54 3.83
N GLY A 157 -2.68 2.60 5.12
CA GLY A 157 -3.99 2.99 5.64
C GLY A 157 -4.05 3.03 7.16
N SER A 158 -5.24 3.03 7.69
CA SER A 158 -5.50 2.97 9.12
C SER A 158 -6.90 2.42 9.37
N GLY A 159 -7.11 1.86 10.54
CA GLY A 159 -8.44 1.43 10.94
C GLY A 159 -9.05 0.35 10.04
N GLY A 160 -8.23 -0.58 9.57
CA GLY A 160 -8.68 -1.59 8.63
C GLY A 160 -9.00 -1.09 7.23
N GLN A 161 -8.89 0.22 6.98
CA GLN A 161 -9.13 0.83 5.68
C GLN A 161 -7.80 1.16 4.99
N ALA A 162 -7.66 0.79 3.74
CA ALA A 162 -6.53 1.19 2.93
C ALA A 162 -6.84 2.54 2.24
N TRP A 163 -5.88 3.44 2.23
CA TRP A 163 -5.94 4.67 1.45
C TRP A 163 -5.23 4.50 0.12
N ILE A 164 -4.14 3.72 0.13
CA ILE A 164 -3.32 3.42 -1.05
C ILE A 164 -3.10 1.93 -1.10
N ARG A 165 -3.35 1.32 -2.24
CA ARG A 165 -3.05 -0.08 -2.54
C ARG A 165 -2.15 -0.19 -3.76
N GLY A 166 -1.30 -1.19 -3.76
CA GLY A 166 -0.52 -1.58 -4.92
C GLY A 166 -0.54 -3.10 -5.10
N ASP A 167 -0.43 -3.54 -6.32
CA ASP A 167 -0.42 -4.96 -6.67
C ASP A 167 0.95 -5.43 -7.18
N ALA A 168 1.05 -6.71 -7.51
CA ALA A 168 2.27 -7.32 -8.03
C ALA A 168 2.71 -6.81 -9.42
N ASN A 169 1.84 -6.11 -10.14
CA ASN A 169 2.12 -5.47 -11.42
C ASN A 169 2.62 -4.03 -11.26
N TYR A 170 2.71 -3.54 -10.02
CA TYR A 170 3.06 -2.16 -9.64
C TYR A 170 1.98 -1.14 -9.99
N ASP A 171 0.72 -1.59 -10.17
CA ASP A 171 -0.41 -0.69 -10.30
C ASP A 171 -0.78 -0.11 -8.93
N ILE A 172 -1.03 1.19 -8.88
CA ILE A 172 -1.40 1.89 -7.63
C ILE A 172 -2.86 2.33 -7.72
N THR A 173 -3.63 1.99 -6.70
CA THR A 173 -5.00 2.45 -6.48
C THR A 173 -5.05 3.35 -5.25
N ILE A 174 -5.73 4.48 -5.36
CA ILE A 174 -6.13 5.33 -4.24
C ILE A 174 -7.63 5.12 -4.06
N ASP A 175 -8.01 4.60 -2.89
CA ASP A 175 -9.38 4.11 -2.66
C ASP A 175 -10.41 5.25 -2.45
N GLU A 176 -9.93 6.46 -2.19
CA GLU A 176 -10.73 7.67 -1.98
C GLU A 176 -10.25 8.81 -2.89
N ASP A 177 -10.53 10.05 -2.55
CA ASP A 177 -10.16 11.22 -3.34
C ASP A 177 -8.65 11.50 -3.30
N LEU A 178 -8.08 11.86 -4.46
CA LEU A 178 -6.72 12.38 -4.56
C LEU A 178 -6.75 13.90 -4.75
N THR A 179 -6.23 14.64 -3.77
CA THR A 179 -6.00 16.08 -3.89
C THR A 179 -4.51 16.37 -4.08
N VAL A 180 -4.16 17.00 -5.20
CA VAL A 180 -2.80 17.47 -5.47
C VAL A 180 -2.76 18.98 -5.37
N SER A 181 -1.98 19.51 -4.42
CA SER A 181 -1.91 20.96 -4.13
C SER A 181 -1.08 21.77 -5.12
N LYS A 182 -0.35 21.11 -6.01
CA LYS A 182 0.48 21.72 -7.03
C LYS A 182 0.26 21.04 -8.39
N ASP A 183 1.32 20.66 -9.06
CA ASP A 183 1.29 20.14 -10.42
C ASP A 183 1.15 18.61 -10.42
N VAL A 184 0.42 18.08 -11.40
CA VAL A 184 0.41 16.67 -11.77
C VAL A 184 1.05 16.51 -13.14
N LEU A 185 2.13 15.72 -13.22
CA LEU A 185 2.77 15.35 -14.46
C LEU A 185 2.45 13.90 -14.82
N VAL A 186 1.65 13.69 -15.82
CA VAL A 186 1.39 12.35 -16.38
C VAL A 186 2.28 12.14 -17.60
N LYS A 187 3.26 11.23 -17.51
CA LYS A 187 4.20 10.93 -18.60
C LYS A 187 3.63 9.97 -19.66
N GLY A 188 2.51 9.36 -19.38
CA GLY A 188 1.80 8.44 -20.26
C GLY A 188 0.41 8.96 -20.58
N ASN A 189 -0.51 8.04 -20.83
CA ASN A 189 -1.89 8.37 -21.08
C ASN A 189 -2.61 8.72 -19.77
N LEU A 190 -3.46 9.74 -19.80
CA LEU A 190 -4.42 10.02 -18.75
C LEU A 190 -5.80 9.56 -19.21
N THR A 191 -6.38 8.59 -18.50
CA THR A 191 -7.76 8.18 -18.70
C THR A 191 -8.59 8.64 -17.50
N VAL A 192 -9.61 9.44 -17.75
CA VAL A 192 -10.55 9.88 -16.72
C VAL A 192 -11.88 9.19 -16.95
N GLN A 193 -12.32 8.39 -16.00
CA GLN A 193 -13.62 7.72 -16.02
C GLN A 193 -14.51 8.32 -14.94
N GLY A 194 -15.66 8.83 -15.31
CA GLY A 194 -16.57 9.44 -14.37
C GLY A 194 -17.80 10.04 -15.07
N VAL A 195 -18.74 10.50 -14.28
CA VAL A 195 -19.98 11.09 -14.80
C VAL A 195 -19.73 12.51 -15.28
N GLU A 196 -18.79 13.23 -14.66
CA GLU A 196 -18.45 14.60 -15.00
C GLU A 196 -16.96 14.85 -14.80
N THR A 197 -16.32 15.51 -15.77
CA THR A 197 -14.95 16.01 -15.64
C THR A 197 -14.99 17.52 -15.75
N VAL A 198 -14.67 18.23 -14.67
CA VAL A 198 -14.61 19.67 -14.64
C VAL A 198 -13.17 20.14 -14.63
N VAL A 199 -12.76 20.84 -15.71
CA VAL A 199 -11.46 21.49 -15.77
C VAL A 199 -11.66 22.99 -15.49
N LYS A 200 -11.30 23.44 -14.29
CA LYS A 200 -11.33 24.85 -13.88
C LYS A 200 -9.92 25.44 -14.10
N SER A 201 -9.64 25.91 -15.29
CA SER A 201 -8.36 26.52 -15.61
C SER A 201 -8.57 27.77 -16.47
N ASN A 202 -7.75 28.78 -16.28
CA ASN A 202 -7.73 29.96 -17.15
C ASN A 202 -7.10 29.66 -18.51
N ILE A 203 -6.31 28.60 -18.62
CA ILE A 203 -5.65 28.17 -19.85
C ILE A 203 -5.68 26.66 -19.92
N VAL A 204 -6.28 26.12 -20.97
CA VAL A 204 -6.14 24.72 -21.38
C VAL A 204 -5.36 24.72 -22.69
N GLN A 205 -4.10 24.31 -22.63
CA GLN A 205 -3.26 24.20 -23.81
C GLN A 205 -3.19 22.74 -24.26
N ILE A 206 -3.69 22.47 -25.46
CA ILE A 206 -3.63 21.15 -26.09
C ILE A 206 -2.73 21.28 -27.31
N THR A 207 -1.58 20.62 -27.28
CA THR A 207 -0.58 20.63 -28.37
C THR A 207 -0.69 19.42 -29.29
N ASP A 208 -1.62 18.51 -28.99
CA ASP A 208 -1.85 17.32 -29.79
C ASP A 208 -2.62 17.65 -31.08
N LYS A 209 -2.34 16.87 -32.14
CA LYS A 209 -2.95 17.05 -33.44
C LYS A 209 -4.39 16.50 -33.52
N ASN A 210 -4.79 15.67 -32.57
CA ASN A 210 -6.08 15.01 -32.57
C ASN A 210 -6.77 15.20 -31.22
N LEU A 211 -7.66 16.16 -31.13
CA LEU A 211 -8.63 16.25 -30.05
C LEU A 211 -9.93 15.58 -30.55
N GLU A 212 -10.14 14.33 -30.15
CA GLU A 212 -11.40 13.64 -30.38
C GLU A 212 -12.34 13.90 -29.19
N LEU A 213 -13.32 14.74 -29.39
CA LEU A 213 -14.44 14.88 -28.48
C LEU A 213 -15.47 13.81 -28.84
N ALA A 214 -15.49 12.72 -28.11
CA ALA A 214 -16.47 11.66 -28.31
C ALA A 214 -17.89 12.20 -28.18
N ALA A 215 -18.68 11.99 -29.21
CA ALA A 215 -20.07 12.40 -29.22
C ALA A 215 -20.84 11.69 -28.10
N VAL A 216 -21.35 12.42 -27.12
CA VAL A 216 -22.43 11.91 -26.30
C VAL A 216 -23.65 11.77 -27.22
N VAL A 217 -24.24 10.59 -27.27
CA VAL A 217 -25.48 10.32 -27.98
C VAL A 217 -26.63 11.05 -27.25
N SER A 218 -26.65 12.36 -27.38
CA SER A 218 -27.82 13.17 -27.02
C SER A 218 -28.49 13.61 -28.32
N THR A 219 -29.69 13.20 -28.51
CA THR A 219 -30.42 13.28 -29.77
C THR A 219 -31.01 14.64 -30.08
N GLN A 220 -30.86 15.63 -29.24
CA GLN A 220 -31.38 16.96 -29.51
C GLN A 220 -30.53 18.07 -28.89
N PHE A 221 -30.07 18.98 -29.72
CA PHE A 221 -29.52 20.26 -29.28
C PHE A 221 -30.33 21.41 -29.90
N VAL A 222 -30.52 22.46 -29.10
CA VAL A 222 -31.18 23.67 -29.53
C VAL A 222 -30.12 24.70 -29.85
N ALA A 223 -30.11 25.14 -31.09
CA ALA A 223 -29.25 26.23 -31.54
C ALA A 223 -30.08 27.47 -31.77
N THR A 224 -29.65 28.59 -31.23
CA THR A 224 -30.28 29.89 -31.49
C THR A 224 -29.51 30.64 -32.63
N VAL A 225 -30.19 30.91 -33.68
CA VAL A 225 -29.64 31.67 -34.82
C VAL A 225 -30.32 33.05 -34.84
N THR A 226 -29.54 34.09 -34.79
CA THR A 226 -30.03 35.45 -34.92
C THR A 226 -30.29 35.77 -36.40
N SER A 227 -31.50 36.23 -36.72
CA SER A 227 -31.86 36.59 -38.09
C SER A 227 -30.90 37.64 -38.69
N GLY A 228 -30.34 37.30 -39.85
CA GLY A 228 -29.43 38.20 -40.56
C GLY A 228 -27.93 38.03 -40.25
N THR A 229 -27.57 37.13 -39.37
CA THR A 229 -26.15 36.80 -39.10
C THR A 229 -25.89 35.32 -39.39
N PRO A 230 -24.73 34.98 -40.01
CA PRO A 230 -24.39 33.57 -40.26
C PRO A 230 -23.87 32.85 -39.04
N ASN A 231 -23.88 33.47 -37.87
CA ASN A 231 -23.30 32.93 -36.65
C ASN A 231 -24.35 32.25 -35.75
N ILE A 232 -24.06 31.05 -35.29
CA ILE A 232 -24.80 30.40 -34.23
C ILE A 232 -24.37 31.02 -32.91
N THR A 233 -25.30 31.63 -32.18
CA THR A 233 -24.99 32.37 -30.96
C THR A 233 -25.04 31.50 -29.69
N SER A 234 -25.73 30.40 -29.72
CA SER A 234 -25.66 29.40 -28.62
C SER A 234 -26.11 28.03 -29.12
N ILE A 235 -25.50 26.98 -28.57
CA ILE A 235 -25.87 25.59 -28.77
C ILE A 235 -25.99 24.94 -27.40
N THR A 236 -27.11 24.31 -27.11
CA THR A 236 -27.34 23.61 -25.85
C THR A 236 -28.06 22.30 -26.08
N PRO A 237 -27.56 21.16 -25.61
CA PRO A 237 -26.22 20.96 -25.06
C PRO A 237 -25.12 21.00 -26.14
N THR A 238 -23.93 21.40 -25.76
CA THR A 238 -22.76 21.47 -26.66
C THR A 238 -22.14 20.11 -26.95
N ALA A 239 -22.55 19.07 -26.22
CA ALA A 239 -22.05 17.71 -26.39
C ALA A 239 -22.50 17.09 -27.72
N GLY A 240 -21.56 16.52 -28.46
CA GLY A 240 -21.84 15.80 -29.71
C GLY A 240 -21.51 16.54 -31.00
N LEU A 241 -20.98 17.75 -30.94
CA LEU A 241 -20.56 18.48 -32.12
C LEU A 241 -19.07 18.19 -32.43
N ILE A 242 -18.80 17.70 -33.64
CA ILE A 242 -17.43 17.49 -34.14
C ILE A 242 -17.10 18.42 -35.27
N PRO A 243 -15.85 18.82 -35.47
CA PRO A 243 -15.45 19.63 -36.65
C PRO A 243 -15.83 18.95 -37.96
N GLY A 244 -16.48 19.68 -38.86
CA GLY A 244 -16.97 19.14 -40.13
C GLY A 244 -18.42 18.65 -40.12
N MET A 245 -19.08 18.70 -38.97
CA MET A 245 -20.51 18.35 -38.87
C MET A 245 -21.39 19.37 -39.62
N THR A 246 -22.30 18.87 -40.45
CA THR A 246 -23.25 19.72 -41.15
C THR A 246 -24.47 19.93 -40.27
N VAL A 247 -24.77 21.15 -39.93
CA VAL A 247 -25.99 21.50 -39.17
C VAL A 247 -27.07 21.89 -40.17
N THR A 248 -28.15 21.09 -40.24
CA THR A 248 -29.32 21.40 -41.06
C THR A 248 -30.48 21.82 -40.19
N THR A 249 -31.15 22.89 -40.52
CA THR A 249 -32.42 23.28 -39.84
C THR A 249 -33.63 22.59 -40.49
N SER A 250 -34.57 22.18 -39.71
CA SER A 250 -35.81 21.55 -40.20
C SER A 250 -36.79 22.52 -40.83
N THR A 251 -36.54 23.81 -40.76
CA THR A 251 -37.40 24.84 -41.30
C THR A 251 -36.55 25.83 -42.12
N GLY A 252 -36.58 25.68 -43.46
CA GLY A 252 -36.13 26.74 -44.36
C GLY A 252 -34.74 26.64 -44.93
N GLY A 253 -34.10 25.47 -44.99
CA GLY A 253 -32.99 25.18 -45.89
C GLY A 253 -31.76 26.05 -45.79
N ILE A 254 -31.38 26.52 -44.62
CA ILE A 254 -30.11 27.22 -44.40
C ILE A 254 -29.02 26.17 -44.15
N THR A 255 -28.21 25.91 -45.15
CA THR A 255 -26.96 25.16 -45.00
C THR A 255 -25.89 26.14 -44.55
N ILE A 256 -25.30 25.91 -43.39
CA ILE A 256 -24.15 26.66 -42.90
C ILE A 256 -22.89 25.91 -43.32
N PRO A 257 -22.20 26.29 -44.37
CA PRO A 257 -20.96 25.64 -44.75
C PRO A 257 -19.83 26.09 -43.81
N ASN A 258 -19.07 25.14 -43.30
CA ASN A 258 -17.89 25.34 -42.45
C ASN A 258 -18.18 25.94 -41.08
N LEU A 259 -18.88 25.20 -40.22
CA LEU A 259 -18.86 25.51 -38.82
C LEU A 259 -17.48 25.21 -38.23
N SER A 260 -16.66 26.22 -38.11
CA SER A 260 -15.44 26.15 -37.33
C SER A 260 -15.80 26.23 -35.86
N LEU A 261 -15.95 25.09 -35.20
CA LEU A 261 -16.11 24.98 -33.75
C LEU A 261 -14.79 25.17 -33.04
N ILE A 262 -14.18 26.31 -33.27
CA ILE A 262 -12.96 26.68 -32.59
C ILE A 262 -13.31 27.86 -31.70
N HIS A 263 -13.82 27.60 -30.57
CA HIS A 263 -13.73 28.42 -29.33
C HIS A 263 -14.74 27.88 -28.34
N ILE A 264 -14.36 26.81 -27.69
CA ILE A 264 -14.92 26.46 -26.39
C ILE A 264 -13.93 26.98 -25.34
#